data_f1dc10e53c733918013b52e0d49e9321
#
_entry.id   f1dc10e53c733918013b52e0d49e9321
#
_cell.length_a   1.000
_cell.length_b   1.000
_cell.length_c   1.000
_cell.angle_alpha   90.00
_cell.angle_beta   90.00
_cell.angle_gamma   90.00
#
_symmetry.space_group_name_H-M   'P 1'
#
loop_
_entity.id
_entity.type
_entity.pdbx_description
1 polymer ?
#
loop_
_entity_poly.entity_id
_entity_poly.type
_entity_poly.pdbx_seq_one_letter_code
_entity_poly.pdbx_strand_id
1 'polypeptide(L)'
;LHKAIRRQRQMCIRDSYVAGYIIQLMGAAGGTNLLGFLTLDPYRILHGQIWRLVTWVIVPPDSLDIFTIIMLFFYYSLGSTLERTWGTYRYNVYIFSGMLFTIIGSFLCMGFAYLITGGMAAEAASVLFYRGSYAFSTYYINLSIFLAFAATYPDMQVLLMFVIPVKVKWMGILDAVLMVYYVIVGSLFTKFAIVASLLNFVLYFYRMHKSRISPKQMHRRAQFERKTNEGRTKATRHKCAICGRTEEDDPSLEFRFCSKCNGNYEYCQYHLFTHEHIK
;
A
#
# COMPACT_ATOMS: atom_id res chain seq x y z
N LEU A 1 -2.83 2.85 23.21
CA LEU A 1 -3.99 2.18 22.60
C LEU A 1 -3.81 2.00 21.07
N HIS A 2 -3.46 3.04 20.30
CA HIS A 2 -3.31 2.96 18.85
C HIS A 2 -2.21 1.99 18.35
N LYS A 3 -1.11 1.82 19.08
CA LYS A 3 -0.05 0.85 18.72
C LYS A 3 -0.48 -0.62 18.95
N ALA A 4 -1.29 -0.89 19.95
CA ALA A 4 -1.80 -2.23 20.25
C ALA A 4 -2.81 -2.69 19.19
N ILE A 5 -3.72 -1.81 18.76
CA ILE A 5 -4.71 -2.07 17.72
C ILE A 5 -4.04 -2.33 16.35
N ARG A 6 -2.92 -1.66 16.04
CA ARG A 6 -2.14 -1.92 14.82
C ARG A 6 -1.54 -3.32 14.78
N ARG A 7 -0.99 -3.82 15.91
CA ARG A 7 -0.45 -5.18 15.99
C ARG A 7 -1.52 -6.25 15.80
N GLN A 8 -2.72 -6.06 16.34
CA GLN A 8 -3.81 -7.03 16.22
C GLN A 8 -4.31 -7.23 14.79
N ARG A 9 -4.36 -6.20 13.94
CA ARG A 9 -4.87 -6.33 12.56
C ARG A 9 -3.94 -7.03 11.59
N GLN A 10 -2.63 -6.85 11.69
CA GLN A 10 -1.65 -7.63 10.91
C GLN A 10 -1.60 -9.10 11.34
N MET A 11 -1.96 -9.39 12.59
CA MET A 11 -2.13 -10.76 13.07
C MET A 11 -3.28 -11.48 12.34
N CYS A 12 -4.38 -10.81 11.99
CA CYS A 12 -5.55 -11.46 11.36
C CYS A 12 -5.25 -12.18 10.03
N ILE A 13 -4.46 -11.58 9.12
CA ILE A 13 -4.12 -12.23 7.83
C ILE A 13 -3.20 -13.43 8.08
N ARG A 14 -2.23 -13.28 8.97
CA ARG A 14 -1.33 -14.36 9.37
C ARG A 14 -2.10 -15.50 10.04
N ASP A 15 -3.02 -15.16 10.94
CA ASP A 15 -3.83 -16.15 11.66
C ASP A 15 -4.78 -16.89 10.70
N SER A 16 -5.28 -16.22 9.65
CA SER A 16 -6.09 -16.86 8.60
C SER A 16 -5.29 -17.94 7.85
N TYR A 17 -4.03 -17.67 7.47
CA TYR A 17 -3.18 -18.67 6.82
C TYR A 17 -2.81 -19.80 7.77
N VAL A 18 -2.49 -19.50 9.03
CA VAL A 18 -2.22 -20.55 10.04
C VAL A 18 -3.44 -21.46 10.21
N ALA A 19 -4.65 -20.89 10.29
CA ALA A 19 -5.89 -21.66 10.35
C ALA A 19 -6.07 -22.51 9.08
N GLY A 20 -5.79 -21.96 7.89
CA GLY A 20 -5.84 -22.68 6.62
C GLY A 20 -4.90 -23.88 6.57
N TYR A 21 -3.66 -23.72 7.03
CA TYR A 21 -2.69 -24.83 7.10
C TYR A 21 -3.09 -25.89 8.13
N ILE A 22 -3.66 -25.51 9.27
CA ILE A 22 -4.20 -26.47 10.25
C ILE A 22 -5.33 -27.29 9.60
N ILE A 23 -6.27 -26.65 8.89
CA ILE A 23 -7.36 -27.33 8.17
C ILE A 23 -6.80 -28.25 7.08
N GLN A 24 -5.75 -27.83 6.37
CA GLN A 24 -5.07 -28.66 5.36
C GLN A 24 -4.46 -29.92 5.97
N LEU A 25 -3.77 -29.79 7.10
CA LEU A 25 -3.16 -30.92 7.81
C LEU A 25 -4.22 -31.87 8.36
N MET A 26 -5.31 -31.33 8.93
CA MET A 26 -6.46 -32.14 9.40
C MET A 26 -7.13 -32.89 8.25
N GLY A 27 -7.31 -32.23 7.10
CA GLY A 27 -7.85 -32.85 5.89
C GLY A 27 -6.95 -33.97 5.36
N ALA A 28 -5.65 -33.78 5.34
CA ALA A 28 -4.67 -34.79 4.93
C ALA A 28 -4.67 -35.99 5.88
N ALA A 29 -4.74 -35.77 7.19
CA ALA A 29 -4.81 -36.83 8.17
C ALA A 29 -6.12 -37.65 8.11
N GLY A 30 -7.25 -36.97 7.75
CA GLY A 30 -8.58 -37.61 7.61
C GLY A 30 -8.87 -38.15 6.21
N GLY A 31 -7.94 -38.05 5.26
CA GLY A 31 -8.18 -38.48 3.87
C GLY A 31 -9.25 -37.68 3.12
N THR A 32 -9.61 -36.49 3.61
CA THR A 32 -10.66 -35.64 3.06
C THR A 32 -10.11 -34.27 2.63
N ASN A 33 -10.61 -33.73 1.52
CA ASN A 33 -10.23 -32.39 1.07
C ASN A 33 -11.12 -31.31 1.72
N LEU A 34 -10.84 -30.98 2.99
CA LEU A 34 -11.60 -29.96 3.73
C LEU A 34 -11.46 -28.58 3.12
N LEU A 35 -10.30 -28.25 2.53
CA LEU A 35 -10.08 -26.95 1.87
C LEU A 35 -11.01 -26.74 0.68
N GLY A 36 -11.42 -27.79 -0.01
CA GLY A 36 -12.35 -27.72 -1.13
C GLY A 36 -13.75 -27.18 -0.76
N PHE A 37 -14.13 -27.21 0.52
CA PHE A 37 -15.36 -26.56 1.01
C PHE A 37 -15.21 -25.05 1.23
N LEU A 38 -13.98 -24.55 1.26
CA LEU A 38 -13.66 -23.15 1.56
C LEU A 38 -13.29 -22.33 0.32
N THR A 39 -12.95 -22.98 -0.81
CA THR A 39 -12.55 -22.32 -2.06
C THR A 39 -13.63 -21.43 -2.65
N LEU A 40 -13.24 -20.38 -3.40
CA LEU A 40 -14.15 -19.45 -4.08
C LEU A 40 -14.75 -20.10 -5.34
N ASP A 41 -15.85 -20.79 -5.17
CA ASP A 41 -16.58 -21.49 -6.24
C ASP A 41 -17.89 -20.73 -6.55
N PRO A 42 -17.97 -19.95 -7.63
CA PRO A 42 -19.14 -19.14 -7.93
C PRO A 42 -20.39 -19.99 -8.23
N TYR A 43 -20.23 -21.19 -8.78
CA TYR A 43 -21.36 -22.08 -9.06
C TYR A 43 -22.02 -22.54 -7.76
N ARG A 44 -21.25 -23.02 -6.80
CA ARG A 44 -21.76 -23.48 -5.49
C ARG A 44 -22.28 -22.35 -4.62
N ILE A 45 -21.73 -21.13 -4.76
CA ILE A 45 -22.25 -19.93 -4.08
C ILE A 45 -23.69 -19.66 -4.51
N LEU A 46 -24.00 -19.75 -5.81
CA LEU A 46 -25.37 -19.57 -6.33
C LEU A 46 -26.30 -20.69 -5.90
N HIS A 47 -25.78 -21.87 -5.54
CA HIS A 47 -26.55 -23.00 -5.00
C HIS A 47 -26.63 -22.99 -3.45
N GLY A 48 -26.40 -21.83 -2.81
CA GLY A 48 -26.65 -21.64 -1.38
C GLY A 48 -25.41 -21.70 -0.48
N GLN A 49 -24.19 -21.99 -1.00
CA GLN A 49 -22.97 -22.05 -0.20
C GLN A 49 -22.31 -20.66 -0.07
N ILE A 50 -23.04 -19.69 0.49
CA ILE A 50 -22.64 -18.27 0.56
C ILE A 50 -21.41 -18.02 1.45
N TRP A 51 -21.11 -18.91 2.41
CA TRP A 51 -19.93 -18.78 3.28
C TRP A 51 -18.62 -18.74 2.48
N ARG A 52 -18.58 -19.34 1.28
CA ARG A 52 -17.42 -19.35 0.39
C ARG A 52 -16.96 -17.95 -0.05
N LEU A 53 -17.87 -16.94 0.00
CA LEU A 53 -17.51 -15.53 -0.27
C LEU A 53 -16.50 -14.96 0.74
N VAL A 54 -16.42 -15.53 1.94
CA VAL A 54 -15.53 -15.07 3.00
C VAL A 54 -14.43 -16.09 3.28
N THR A 55 -14.78 -17.38 3.31
CA THR A 55 -13.87 -18.45 3.74
C THR A 55 -12.71 -18.72 2.79
N TRP A 56 -12.83 -18.38 1.50
CA TRP A 56 -11.77 -18.59 0.52
C TRP A 56 -10.46 -17.87 0.86
N VAL A 57 -10.53 -16.80 1.66
CA VAL A 57 -9.34 -16.05 2.11
C VAL A 57 -8.47 -16.89 3.05
N ILE A 58 -9.07 -17.89 3.72
CA ILE A 58 -8.38 -18.81 4.63
C ILE A 58 -7.59 -19.87 3.86
N VAL A 59 -7.99 -20.14 2.60
CA VAL A 59 -7.33 -21.18 1.77
C VAL A 59 -5.90 -20.75 1.47
N PRO A 60 -4.89 -21.51 1.94
CA PRO A 60 -3.49 -21.18 1.67
C PRO A 60 -3.19 -21.34 0.17
N PRO A 61 -2.31 -20.49 -0.40
CA PRO A 61 -2.00 -20.51 -1.83
C PRO A 61 -1.23 -21.76 -2.26
N ASP A 62 -0.43 -22.32 -1.36
CA ASP A 62 0.44 -23.47 -1.63
C ASP A 62 0.40 -24.50 -0.50
N SER A 63 0.98 -25.68 -0.73
CA SER A 63 1.18 -26.68 0.32
C SER A 63 2.16 -26.18 1.39
N LEU A 64 2.04 -26.72 2.61
CA LEU A 64 2.93 -26.36 3.70
C LEU A 64 4.32 -26.96 3.44
N ASP A 65 5.26 -26.09 3.05
CA ASP A 65 6.67 -26.39 2.83
C ASP A 65 7.54 -25.33 3.50
N ILE A 66 8.81 -25.61 3.69
CA ILE A 66 9.76 -24.68 4.32
C ILE A 66 9.85 -23.36 3.53
N PHE A 67 9.81 -23.45 2.20
CA PHE A 67 9.79 -22.26 1.32
C PHE A 67 8.53 -21.42 1.52
N THR A 68 7.40 -22.04 1.73
CA THR A 68 6.12 -21.37 2.01
C THR A 68 6.19 -20.59 3.32
N ILE A 69 6.82 -21.13 4.36
CA ILE A 69 7.02 -20.42 5.63
C ILE A 69 7.89 -19.17 5.43
N ILE A 70 8.97 -19.29 4.66
CA ILE A 70 9.86 -18.16 4.32
C ILE A 70 9.08 -17.10 3.53
N MET A 71 8.27 -17.52 2.54
CA MET A 71 7.45 -16.63 1.73
C MET A 71 6.38 -15.92 2.56
N LEU A 72 5.74 -16.59 3.51
CA LEU A 72 4.78 -15.96 4.43
C LEU A 72 5.44 -14.86 5.28
N PHE A 73 6.63 -15.13 5.80
CA PHE A 73 7.40 -14.12 6.53
C PHE A 73 7.78 -12.93 5.64
N PHE A 74 8.17 -13.22 4.41
CA PHE A 74 8.49 -12.21 3.40
C PHE A 74 7.28 -11.32 3.08
N TYR A 75 6.12 -11.91 2.75
CA TYR A 75 4.88 -11.15 2.49
C TYR A 75 4.43 -10.33 3.71
N TYR A 76 4.61 -10.86 4.92
CA TYR A 76 4.34 -10.10 6.13
C TYR A 76 5.24 -8.85 6.24
N SER A 77 6.53 -8.99 5.98
CA SER A 77 7.49 -7.88 6.00
C SER A 77 7.15 -6.82 4.95
N LEU A 78 6.80 -7.24 3.73
CA LEU A 78 6.37 -6.35 2.65
C LEU A 78 5.10 -5.59 3.01
N GLY A 79 4.07 -6.31 3.48
CA GLY A 79 2.80 -5.73 3.89
C GLY A 79 2.96 -4.71 5.02
N SER A 80 3.79 -5.04 6.02
CA SER A 80 4.11 -4.15 7.13
C SER A 80 4.79 -2.86 6.67
N THR A 81 5.70 -2.95 5.70
CA THR A 81 6.42 -1.80 5.15
C THR A 81 5.49 -0.92 4.30
N LEU A 82 4.65 -1.53 3.47
CA LEU A 82 3.62 -0.80 2.71
C LEU A 82 2.61 -0.10 3.62
N GLU A 83 2.14 -0.77 4.67
CA GLU A 83 1.22 -0.18 5.63
C GLU A 83 1.82 1.04 6.33
N ARG A 84 3.10 0.99 6.69
CA ARG A 84 3.81 2.14 7.29
C ARG A 84 3.89 3.33 6.33
N THR A 85 4.05 3.07 5.04
CA THR A 85 4.24 4.12 4.02
C THR A 85 2.92 4.72 3.55
N TRP A 86 1.94 3.89 3.22
CA TRP A 86 0.65 4.32 2.68
C TRP A 86 -0.34 4.72 3.77
N GLY A 87 -0.11 4.25 4.99
CA GLY A 87 -1.03 4.31 6.11
C GLY A 87 -2.03 3.17 6.11
N THR A 88 -2.48 2.80 7.32
CA THR A 88 -3.36 1.64 7.56
C THR A 88 -4.66 1.67 6.74
N TYR A 89 -5.27 2.84 6.57
CA TYR A 89 -6.52 2.97 5.82
C TYR A 89 -6.34 2.60 4.34
N ARG A 90 -5.34 3.19 3.69
CA ARG A 90 -5.11 2.97 2.24
C ARG A 90 -4.67 1.55 1.95
N TYR A 91 -3.85 0.96 2.81
CA TYR A 91 -3.41 -0.43 2.69
C TYR A 91 -4.59 -1.40 2.81
N ASN A 92 -5.48 -1.18 3.79
CA ASN A 92 -6.69 -1.99 3.95
C ASN A 92 -7.63 -1.86 2.74
N VAL A 93 -7.85 -0.63 2.24
CA VAL A 93 -8.67 -0.42 1.02
C VAL A 93 -8.09 -1.20 -0.16
N TYR A 94 -6.76 -1.22 -0.32
CA TYR A 94 -6.11 -1.99 -1.37
C TYR A 94 -6.37 -3.49 -1.26
N ILE A 95 -6.24 -4.07 -0.08
CA ILE A 95 -6.48 -5.51 0.14
C ILE A 95 -7.96 -5.85 -0.07
N PHE A 96 -8.87 -5.12 0.57
CA PHE A 96 -10.31 -5.38 0.44
C PHE A 96 -10.82 -5.18 -0.99
N SER A 97 -10.32 -4.17 -1.71
CA SER A 97 -10.65 -4.01 -3.13
C SER A 97 -10.11 -5.17 -3.96
N GLY A 98 -8.91 -5.68 -3.68
CA GLY A 98 -8.36 -6.87 -4.32
C GLY A 98 -9.23 -8.10 -4.11
N MET A 99 -9.68 -8.34 -2.88
CA MET A 99 -10.62 -9.43 -2.56
C MET A 99 -11.94 -9.27 -3.33
N LEU A 100 -12.50 -8.06 -3.35
CA LEU A 100 -13.74 -7.78 -4.06
C LEU A 100 -13.59 -8.01 -5.58
N PHE A 101 -12.50 -7.53 -6.19
CA PHE A 101 -12.24 -7.77 -7.61
C PHE A 101 -12.05 -9.25 -7.94
N THR A 102 -11.43 -10.03 -7.04
CA THR A 102 -11.29 -11.49 -7.21
C THR A 102 -12.67 -12.17 -7.18
N ILE A 103 -13.56 -11.78 -6.27
CA ILE A 103 -14.93 -12.27 -6.21
C ILE A 103 -15.67 -11.93 -7.51
N ILE A 104 -15.65 -10.65 -7.91
CA ILE A 104 -16.28 -10.22 -9.17
C ILE A 104 -15.70 -10.97 -10.36
N GLY A 105 -14.37 -11.12 -10.41
CA GLY A 105 -13.66 -11.87 -11.45
C GLY A 105 -14.10 -13.33 -11.55
N SER A 106 -14.36 -14.00 -10.42
CA SER A 106 -14.85 -15.38 -10.41
C SER A 106 -16.24 -15.52 -11.00
N PHE A 107 -17.16 -14.58 -10.69
CA PHE A 107 -18.50 -14.57 -11.28
C PHE A 107 -18.50 -14.19 -12.76
N LEU A 108 -17.64 -13.24 -13.16
CA LEU A 108 -17.46 -12.89 -14.58
C LEU A 108 -16.88 -14.06 -15.38
N CYS A 109 -15.92 -14.80 -14.79
CA CYS A 109 -15.36 -16.01 -15.39
C CYS A 109 -16.46 -17.07 -15.62
N MET A 110 -17.34 -17.25 -14.63
CA MET A 110 -18.47 -18.16 -14.75
C MET A 110 -19.42 -17.71 -15.87
N GLY A 111 -19.84 -16.45 -15.88
CA GLY A 111 -20.71 -15.92 -16.95
C GLY A 111 -20.10 -16.07 -18.33
N PHE A 112 -18.81 -15.78 -18.48
CA PHE A 112 -18.08 -15.94 -19.73
C PHE A 112 -17.98 -17.40 -20.19
N ALA A 113 -17.74 -18.34 -19.25
CA ALA A 113 -17.73 -19.78 -19.56
C ALA A 113 -19.09 -20.24 -20.08
N TYR A 114 -20.19 -19.83 -19.46
CA TYR A 114 -21.53 -20.15 -19.93
C TYR A 114 -21.86 -19.54 -21.31
N LEU A 115 -21.37 -18.34 -21.58
CA LEU A 115 -21.56 -17.69 -22.91
C LEU A 115 -20.84 -18.44 -24.02
N ILE A 116 -19.60 -18.91 -23.79
CA ILE A 116 -18.82 -19.63 -24.81
C ILE A 116 -19.39 -21.03 -25.07
N THR A 117 -19.86 -21.71 -24.04
CA THR A 117 -20.35 -23.09 -24.16
C THR A 117 -21.81 -23.18 -24.60
N GLY A 118 -22.51 -22.04 -24.69
CA GLY A 118 -23.95 -21.99 -25.02
C GLY A 118 -24.85 -22.67 -23.96
N GLY A 119 -24.32 -22.87 -22.75
CA GLY A 119 -24.92 -23.57 -21.64
C GLY A 119 -24.14 -24.86 -21.29
N MET A 120 -24.19 -25.25 -20.04
CA MET A 120 -23.48 -26.43 -19.50
C MET A 120 -24.41 -27.25 -18.66
N ALA A 121 -24.31 -28.60 -18.76
CA ALA A 121 -25.01 -29.50 -17.84
C ALA A 121 -24.53 -29.23 -16.39
N ALA A 122 -25.44 -29.32 -15.43
CA ALA A 122 -25.18 -28.99 -14.01
C ALA A 122 -23.98 -29.77 -13.43
N GLU A 123 -23.85 -31.05 -13.80
CA GLU A 123 -22.76 -31.90 -13.35
C GLU A 123 -21.38 -31.41 -13.89
N ALA A 124 -21.32 -31.14 -15.20
CA ALA A 124 -20.10 -30.63 -15.85
C ALA A 124 -19.71 -29.28 -15.26
N ALA A 125 -20.65 -28.35 -15.06
CA ALA A 125 -20.46 -27.08 -14.44
C ALA A 125 -19.91 -27.21 -13.01
N SER A 126 -20.50 -28.08 -12.19
CA SER A 126 -20.09 -28.30 -10.80
C SER A 126 -18.62 -28.77 -10.71
N VAL A 127 -18.20 -29.68 -11.58
CA VAL A 127 -16.82 -30.20 -11.60
C VAL A 127 -15.84 -29.15 -12.14
N LEU A 128 -16.22 -28.46 -13.21
CA LEU A 128 -15.38 -27.44 -13.85
C LEU A 128 -15.08 -26.28 -12.88
N PHE A 129 -16.13 -25.71 -12.26
CA PHE A 129 -15.97 -24.59 -11.34
C PHE A 129 -15.32 -24.99 -10.03
N TYR A 130 -15.55 -26.20 -9.53
CA TYR A 130 -14.82 -26.73 -8.38
C TYR A 130 -13.31 -26.80 -8.64
N ARG A 131 -12.88 -27.35 -9.79
CA ARG A 131 -11.46 -27.38 -10.16
C ARG A 131 -10.90 -25.98 -10.39
N GLY A 132 -11.66 -25.13 -11.06
CA GLY A 132 -11.28 -23.75 -11.34
C GLY A 132 -11.21 -22.85 -10.11
N SER A 133 -11.94 -23.18 -9.02
CA SER A 133 -11.99 -22.37 -7.82
C SER A 133 -10.65 -22.21 -7.10
N TYR A 134 -9.72 -23.15 -7.29
CA TYR A 134 -8.37 -23.05 -6.74
C TYR A 134 -7.52 -21.95 -7.40
N ALA A 135 -7.86 -21.55 -8.64
CA ALA A 135 -7.19 -20.42 -9.28
C ALA A 135 -7.56 -19.08 -8.62
N PHE A 136 -8.76 -18.96 -8.02
CA PHE A 136 -9.18 -17.78 -7.28
C PHE A 136 -8.70 -17.83 -5.82
N SER A 137 -7.40 -17.95 -5.63
CA SER A 137 -6.76 -17.92 -4.32
C SER A 137 -6.18 -16.53 -4.01
N THR A 138 -5.73 -16.35 -2.79
CA THR A 138 -5.04 -15.14 -2.35
C THR A 138 -3.65 -14.98 -2.99
N TYR A 139 -3.18 -15.98 -3.75
CA TYR A 139 -1.87 -15.98 -4.43
C TYR A 139 -1.68 -14.74 -5.30
N TYR A 140 -2.62 -14.45 -6.21
CA TYR A 140 -2.51 -13.29 -7.12
C TYR A 140 -2.67 -11.94 -6.40
N ILE A 141 -3.39 -11.91 -5.27
CA ILE A 141 -3.45 -10.72 -4.41
C ILE A 141 -2.07 -10.46 -3.79
N ASN A 142 -1.40 -11.50 -3.30
CA ASN A 142 -0.05 -11.39 -2.74
C ASN A 142 0.96 -10.94 -3.80
N LEU A 143 0.89 -11.47 -5.03
CA LEU A 143 1.71 -11.00 -6.15
C LEU A 143 1.44 -9.52 -6.47
N SER A 144 0.17 -9.08 -6.45
CA SER A 144 -0.15 -7.66 -6.66
C SER A 144 0.38 -6.76 -5.54
N ILE A 145 0.40 -7.24 -4.29
CA ILE A 145 1.03 -6.54 -3.15
C ILE A 145 2.54 -6.43 -3.36
N PHE A 146 3.17 -7.50 -3.86
CA PHE A 146 4.60 -7.47 -4.19
C PHE A 146 4.90 -6.48 -5.33
N LEU A 147 4.09 -6.47 -6.37
CA LEU A 147 4.20 -5.51 -7.47
C LEU A 147 4.02 -4.06 -6.98
N ALA A 148 3.06 -3.83 -6.08
CA ALA A 148 2.83 -2.55 -5.44
C ALA A 148 4.03 -2.10 -4.59
N PHE A 149 4.67 -3.04 -3.90
CA PHE A 149 5.89 -2.79 -3.15
C PHE A 149 7.05 -2.44 -4.08
N ALA A 150 7.24 -3.18 -5.16
CA ALA A 150 8.29 -2.93 -6.16
C ALA A 150 8.13 -1.56 -6.82
N ALA A 151 6.90 -1.13 -7.09
CA ALA A 151 6.61 0.20 -7.63
C ALA A 151 6.83 1.32 -6.61
N THR A 152 6.68 1.04 -5.31
CA THR A 152 6.88 2.04 -4.23
C THR A 152 8.36 2.17 -3.84
N TYR A 153 9.11 1.06 -3.85
CA TYR A 153 10.50 0.97 -3.41
C TYR A 153 11.42 0.29 -4.46
N PRO A 154 11.60 0.88 -5.64
CA PRO A 154 12.33 0.24 -6.75
C PRO A 154 13.81 -0.04 -6.44
N ASP A 155 14.46 0.83 -5.67
CA ASP A 155 15.90 0.75 -5.38
C ASP A 155 16.23 -0.03 -4.11
N MET A 156 15.20 -0.50 -3.37
CA MET A 156 15.41 -1.33 -2.19
C MET A 156 16.00 -2.67 -2.60
N GLN A 157 16.95 -3.16 -1.80
CA GLN A 157 17.55 -4.48 -1.98
C GLN A 157 16.94 -5.47 -0.99
N VAL A 158 16.58 -6.63 -1.48
CA VAL A 158 16.12 -7.76 -0.68
C VAL A 158 17.08 -8.91 -0.89
N LEU A 159 17.44 -9.58 0.20
CA LEU A 159 18.28 -10.78 0.15
C LEU A 159 17.42 -11.96 -0.31
N LEU A 160 17.58 -12.36 -1.57
CA LEU A 160 16.96 -13.57 -2.08
C LEU A 160 17.64 -14.78 -1.43
N MET A 161 16.83 -15.63 -0.77
CA MET A 161 17.33 -16.80 -0.01
C MET A 161 18.45 -16.44 1.00
N PHE A 162 18.42 -15.21 1.56
CA PHE A 162 19.41 -14.70 2.52
C PHE A 162 20.86 -14.56 2.01
N VAL A 163 21.11 -14.82 0.72
CA VAL A 163 22.46 -14.84 0.12
C VAL A 163 22.64 -13.74 -0.93
N ILE A 164 21.71 -13.59 -1.87
CA ILE A 164 21.89 -12.76 -3.06
C ILE A 164 21.12 -11.43 -2.89
N PRO A 165 21.81 -10.27 -2.80
CA PRO A 165 21.14 -8.97 -2.77
C PRO A 165 20.61 -8.61 -4.16
N VAL A 166 19.30 -8.68 -4.34
CA VAL A 166 18.61 -8.32 -5.60
C VAL A 166 17.80 -7.05 -5.37
N LYS A 167 17.87 -6.11 -6.32
CA LYS A 167 16.99 -4.94 -6.29
C LYS A 167 15.55 -5.37 -6.56
N VAL A 168 14.63 -4.87 -5.72
CA VAL A 168 13.19 -5.19 -5.79
C VAL A 168 12.61 -4.87 -7.16
N LYS A 169 13.11 -3.83 -7.84
CA LYS A 169 12.72 -3.47 -9.20
C LYS A 169 12.80 -4.65 -10.18
N TRP A 170 13.91 -5.40 -10.17
CA TRP A 170 14.10 -6.52 -11.07
C TRP A 170 13.17 -7.69 -10.76
N MET A 171 12.96 -7.95 -9.47
CA MET A 171 12.00 -8.96 -9.04
C MET A 171 10.57 -8.58 -9.43
N GLY A 172 10.19 -7.30 -9.27
CA GLY A 172 8.87 -6.81 -9.69
C GLY A 172 8.64 -6.86 -11.21
N ILE A 173 9.68 -6.60 -12.02
CA ILE A 173 9.61 -6.77 -13.47
C ILE A 173 9.42 -8.25 -13.83
N LEU A 174 10.18 -9.15 -13.19
CA LEU A 174 10.04 -10.58 -13.40
C LEU A 174 8.63 -11.07 -13.05
N ASP A 175 8.09 -10.63 -11.91
CA ASP A 175 6.73 -10.96 -11.48
C ASP A 175 5.70 -10.48 -12.50
N ALA A 176 5.79 -9.21 -12.95
CA ALA A 176 4.91 -8.66 -13.98
C ALA A 176 4.97 -9.46 -15.29
N VAL A 177 6.18 -9.85 -15.73
CA VAL A 177 6.36 -10.67 -16.96
C VAL A 177 5.73 -12.05 -16.78
N LEU A 178 5.93 -12.69 -15.63
CA LEU A 178 5.30 -13.98 -15.32
C LEU A 178 3.78 -13.89 -15.28
N MET A 179 3.23 -12.84 -14.68
CA MET A 179 1.78 -12.61 -14.69
C MET A 179 1.24 -12.48 -16.12
N VAL A 180 1.91 -11.70 -16.98
CA VAL A 180 1.52 -11.55 -18.39
C VAL A 180 1.63 -12.90 -19.13
N TYR A 181 2.68 -13.66 -18.90
CA TYR A 181 2.85 -15.00 -19.46
C TYR A 181 1.67 -15.92 -19.06
N TYR A 182 1.28 -15.95 -17.78
CA TYR A 182 0.15 -16.76 -17.33
C TYR A 182 -1.20 -16.25 -17.84
N VAL A 183 -1.34 -14.97 -18.17
CA VAL A 183 -2.55 -14.46 -18.86
C VAL A 183 -2.63 -15.02 -20.30
N ILE A 184 -1.50 -15.26 -20.95
CA ILE A 184 -1.49 -15.80 -22.33
C ILE A 184 -1.72 -17.31 -22.31
N VAL A 185 -0.94 -18.06 -21.53
CA VAL A 185 -0.86 -19.53 -21.56
C VAL A 185 -1.81 -20.20 -20.55
N GLY A 186 -2.15 -19.52 -19.48
CA GLY A 186 -2.93 -20.08 -18.36
C GLY A 186 -4.37 -20.45 -18.70
N SER A 187 -5.02 -21.16 -17.78
CA SER A 187 -6.44 -21.50 -17.87
C SER A 187 -7.33 -20.26 -17.85
N LEU A 188 -8.58 -20.40 -18.30
CA LEU A 188 -9.58 -19.32 -18.24
C LEU A 188 -9.70 -18.73 -16.84
N PHE A 189 -9.76 -19.57 -15.83
CA PHE A 189 -9.86 -19.17 -14.42
C PHE A 189 -8.65 -18.34 -13.97
N THR A 190 -7.44 -18.79 -14.33
CA THR A 190 -6.17 -18.08 -14.05
C THR A 190 -6.14 -16.71 -14.70
N LYS A 191 -6.59 -16.60 -15.96
CA LYS A 191 -6.66 -15.33 -16.68
C LYS A 191 -7.53 -14.31 -15.97
N PHE A 192 -8.72 -14.70 -15.55
CA PHE A 192 -9.64 -13.82 -14.82
C PHE A 192 -9.10 -13.44 -13.43
N ALA A 193 -8.47 -14.37 -12.72
CA ALA A 193 -7.87 -14.09 -11.41
C ALA A 193 -6.72 -13.06 -11.51
N ILE A 194 -5.83 -13.22 -12.49
CA ILE A 194 -4.72 -12.28 -12.72
C ILE A 194 -5.23 -10.92 -13.17
N VAL A 195 -6.16 -10.87 -14.13
CA VAL A 195 -6.73 -9.62 -14.62
C VAL A 195 -7.42 -8.85 -13.48
N ALA A 196 -8.18 -9.54 -12.61
CA ALA A 196 -8.81 -8.93 -11.45
C ALA A 196 -7.77 -8.30 -10.50
N SER A 197 -6.68 -9.02 -10.24
CA SER A 197 -5.58 -8.57 -9.37
C SER A 197 -4.82 -7.39 -9.97
N LEU A 198 -4.46 -7.45 -11.27
CA LEU A 198 -3.79 -6.36 -11.98
C LEU A 198 -4.67 -5.11 -12.11
N LEU A 199 -5.97 -5.29 -12.33
CA LEU A 199 -6.93 -4.19 -12.37
C LEU A 199 -6.96 -3.45 -11.03
N ASN A 200 -6.97 -4.18 -9.92
CA ASN A 200 -6.87 -3.58 -8.58
C ASN A 200 -5.59 -2.74 -8.43
N PHE A 201 -4.43 -3.32 -8.83
CA PHE A 201 -3.14 -2.64 -8.79
C PHE A 201 -3.16 -1.34 -9.61
N VAL A 202 -3.58 -1.41 -10.88
CA VAL A 202 -3.59 -0.26 -11.80
C VAL A 202 -4.55 0.84 -11.31
N LEU A 203 -5.77 0.49 -10.91
CA LEU A 203 -6.75 1.46 -10.39
C LEU A 203 -6.26 2.15 -9.13
N TYR A 204 -5.65 1.39 -8.21
CA TYR A 204 -5.12 1.95 -6.97
C TYR A 204 -3.97 2.93 -7.24
N PHE A 205 -2.98 2.54 -8.06
CA PHE A 205 -1.86 3.40 -8.42
C PHE A 205 -2.30 4.64 -9.21
N TYR A 206 -3.20 4.49 -10.17
CA TYR A 206 -3.76 5.62 -10.90
C TYR A 206 -4.43 6.61 -9.94
N ARG A 207 -5.24 6.13 -9.03
CA ARG A 207 -5.94 6.97 -8.04
C ARG A 207 -4.95 7.64 -7.07
N MET A 208 -3.90 6.94 -6.66
CA MET A 208 -2.87 7.47 -5.77
C MET A 208 -2.03 8.57 -6.44
N HIS A 209 -1.69 8.43 -7.72
CA HIS A 209 -0.99 9.46 -8.48
C HIS A 209 -1.88 10.69 -8.72
N LYS A 210 -3.14 10.50 -9.07
CA LYS A 210 -4.09 11.59 -9.26
C LYS A 210 -4.38 12.35 -7.96
N SER A 211 -4.36 11.69 -6.81
CA SER A 211 -4.58 12.30 -5.48
C SER A 211 -3.41 13.18 -5.01
N ARG A 212 -2.20 13.01 -5.54
CA ARG A 212 -1.03 13.83 -5.18
C ARG A 212 -1.12 15.28 -5.68
N ILE A 213 -1.98 15.55 -6.65
CA ILE A 213 -2.14 16.88 -7.25
C ILE A 213 -3.60 17.27 -7.16
N SER A 214 -4.09 17.58 -5.96
CA SER A 214 -5.38 18.30 -5.84
C SER A 214 -5.16 19.76 -6.21
N PRO A 215 -5.83 20.32 -7.25
CA PRO A 215 -5.70 21.73 -7.64
C PRO A 215 -5.97 22.68 -6.46
N LYS A 216 -6.90 22.32 -5.57
CA LYS A 216 -7.20 23.07 -4.34
C LYS A 216 -6.02 23.12 -3.35
N GLN A 217 -5.26 22.05 -3.26
CA GLN A 217 -4.12 21.97 -2.35
C GLN A 217 -2.91 22.72 -2.90
N MET A 218 -2.70 22.70 -4.22
CA MET A 218 -1.70 23.51 -4.90
C MET A 218 -2.02 25.02 -4.77
N HIS A 219 -3.29 25.38 -4.94
CA HIS A 219 -3.69 26.80 -4.78
C HIS A 219 -3.52 27.29 -3.33
N ARG A 220 -3.85 26.47 -2.34
CA ARG A 220 -3.60 26.79 -0.91
C ARG A 220 -2.11 26.90 -0.59
N ARG A 221 -1.26 26.03 -1.12
CA ARG A 221 0.20 26.11 -0.97
C ARG A 221 0.74 27.38 -1.62
N ALA A 222 0.37 27.66 -2.85
CA ALA A 222 0.80 28.86 -3.56
C ALA A 222 0.34 30.14 -2.86
N GLN A 223 -0.88 30.17 -2.31
CA GLN A 223 -1.36 31.31 -1.50
C GLN A 223 -0.59 31.45 -0.18
N PHE A 224 -0.27 30.33 0.47
CA PHE A 224 0.51 30.35 1.70
C PHE A 224 1.94 30.81 1.45
N GLU A 225 2.59 30.32 0.39
CA GLU A 225 3.94 30.76 -0.02
C GLU A 225 3.97 32.23 -0.40
N ARG A 226 2.95 32.72 -1.12
CA ARG A 226 2.84 34.17 -1.44
C ARG A 226 2.71 35.01 -0.18
N LYS A 227 1.81 34.65 0.75
CA LYS A 227 1.63 35.38 2.02
C LYS A 227 2.87 35.31 2.91
N THR A 228 3.58 34.19 2.92
CA THR A 228 4.82 34.04 3.70
C THR A 228 5.96 34.85 3.08
N ASN A 229 6.05 34.91 1.76
CA ASN A 229 7.05 35.73 1.07
C ASN A 229 6.73 37.22 1.16
N GLU A 230 5.47 37.63 1.06
CA GLU A 230 5.04 39.02 1.30
C GLU A 230 5.31 39.46 2.73
N GLY A 231 5.19 38.59 3.71
CA GLY A 231 5.55 38.83 5.10
C GLY A 231 7.08 38.94 5.31
N ARG A 232 7.87 38.16 4.54
CA ARG A 232 9.32 38.16 4.59
C ARG A 232 9.95 39.41 3.95
N THR A 233 9.33 39.89 2.87
CA THR A 233 9.84 41.13 2.19
C THR A 233 9.47 42.41 2.93
N LYS A 234 8.55 42.38 3.88
CA LYS A 234 8.12 43.54 4.69
C LYS A 234 8.69 43.56 6.11
N ALA A 235 9.30 42.49 6.57
CA ALA A 235 9.92 42.44 7.90
C ALA A 235 11.39 42.66 7.81
N THR A 236 11.82 43.91 8.07
CA THR A 236 13.24 44.23 8.35
C THR A 236 13.72 43.37 9.51
N ARG A 237 14.83 42.63 9.33
CA ARG A 237 15.39 41.74 10.35
C ARG A 237 16.00 42.51 11.51
N HIS A 238 16.61 43.65 11.17
CA HIS A 238 17.36 44.48 12.13
C HIS A 238 16.89 45.90 12.06
N LYS A 239 16.66 46.50 13.24
CA LYS A 239 16.23 47.89 13.38
C LYS A 239 16.90 48.53 14.61
N CYS A 240 17.54 49.64 14.42
CA CYS A 240 18.13 50.39 15.54
C CYS A 240 17.04 51.01 16.42
N ALA A 241 17.10 50.76 17.74
CA ALA A 241 16.12 51.28 18.71
C ALA A 241 16.16 52.83 18.87
N ILE A 242 17.26 53.49 18.52
CA ILE A 242 17.40 54.96 18.66
C ILE A 242 17.04 55.68 17.37
N CYS A 243 17.76 55.39 16.26
CA CYS A 243 17.55 56.13 15.02
C CYS A 243 16.53 55.52 14.07
N GLY A 244 16.00 54.31 14.39
CA GLY A 244 15.02 53.65 13.57
C GLY A 244 15.48 53.08 12.23
N ARG A 245 16.76 53.29 11.87
CA ARG A 245 17.35 52.79 10.62
C ARG A 245 17.36 51.28 10.59
N THR A 246 17.18 50.75 9.42
CA THR A 246 17.10 49.31 9.15
C THR A 246 18.25 48.89 8.22
N GLU A 247 18.46 47.59 8.07
CA GLU A 247 19.40 47.01 7.10
C GLU A 247 19.03 47.33 5.64
N GLU A 248 17.79 47.72 5.36
CA GLU A 248 17.32 48.12 4.02
C GLU A 248 17.69 49.55 3.70
N ASP A 249 17.79 50.45 4.73
CA ASP A 249 18.15 51.86 4.56
C ASP A 249 19.65 52.03 4.28
N ASP A 250 20.49 51.19 4.89
CA ASP A 250 21.93 51.17 4.69
C ASP A 250 22.51 49.77 4.96
N PRO A 251 22.84 48.99 3.89
CA PRO A 251 23.40 47.66 4.00
C PRO A 251 24.76 47.56 4.70
N SER A 252 25.42 48.68 4.91
CA SER A 252 26.75 48.74 5.59
C SER A 252 26.64 48.82 7.11
N LEU A 253 25.43 49.00 7.66
CA LEU A 253 25.21 49.13 9.10
C LEU A 253 25.25 47.75 9.78
N GLU A 254 26.13 47.61 10.76
CA GLU A 254 26.13 46.47 11.68
C GLU A 254 25.18 46.75 12.84
N PHE A 255 24.32 45.76 13.13
CA PHE A 255 23.38 45.78 14.25
C PHE A 255 23.79 44.77 15.31
N ARG A 256 23.79 45.21 16.59
CA ARG A 256 24.13 44.35 17.72
C ARG A 256 23.18 44.58 18.89
N PHE A 257 22.91 43.51 19.63
CA PHE A 257 22.13 43.59 20.89
C PHE A 257 23.00 44.14 22.02
N CYS A 258 22.41 44.98 22.87
CA CYS A 258 23.08 45.41 24.09
C CYS A 258 22.84 44.40 25.22
N SER A 259 23.91 43.85 25.79
CA SER A 259 23.86 42.91 26.90
C SER A 259 23.53 43.52 28.26
N LYS A 260 23.53 44.85 28.37
CA LYS A 260 23.25 45.59 29.63
C LYS A 260 21.82 46.15 29.70
N CYS A 261 21.10 46.19 28.58
CA CYS A 261 19.70 46.62 28.54
C CYS A 261 18.79 45.46 28.91
N ASN A 262 17.73 45.77 29.67
CA ASN A 262 16.68 44.81 30.02
C ASN A 262 15.70 44.70 28.84
N GLY A 263 15.89 43.67 27.96
CA GLY A 263 15.11 43.42 26.76
C GLY A 263 15.96 43.23 25.50
N ASN A 264 15.33 42.81 24.40
CA ASN A 264 15.98 42.55 23.12
C ASN A 264 16.02 43.82 22.25
N TYR A 265 16.85 44.79 22.64
CA TYR A 265 17.04 46.01 21.86
C TYR A 265 18.29 45.92 21.00
N GLU A 266 18.10 46.15 19.70
CA GLU A 266 19.19 46.21 18.71
C GLU A 266 19.61 47.68 18.46
N TYR A 267 20.91 47.91 18.36
CA TYR A 267 21.49 49.19 18.07
C TYR A 267 22.44 49.08 16.89
N CYS A 268 22.46 50.12 16.03
CA CYS A 268 23.45 50.21 14.98
C CYS A 268 24.86 50.55 15.57
N GLN A 269 25.90 50.35 14.80
CA GLN A 269 27.28 50.57 15.20
C GLN A 269 27.53 51.97 15.81
N TYR A 270 26.76 52.99 15.41
CA TYR A 270 26.90 54.37 15.92
C TYR A 270 26.23 54.57 17.28
N HIS A 271 25.19 53.82 17.59
CA HIS A 271 24.42 53.97 18.81
C HIS A 271 24.67 52.87 19.83
N LEU A 272 25.46 51.87 19.50
CA LEU A 272 25.76 50.75 20.41
C LEU A 272 26.47 51.18 21.69
N PHE A 273 27.32 52.19 21.63
CA PHE A 273 28.11 52.67 22.76
C PHE A 273 27.65 54.03 23.32
N THR A 274 26.70 54.69 22.67
CA THR A 274 26.22 56.02 23.04
C THR A 274 24.81 56.06 23.60
N HIS A 275 24.14 54.90 23.69
CA HIS A 275 22.79 54.83 24.20
C HIS A 275 22.72 54.74 25.73
N GLU A 276 21.66 55.30 26.32
CA GLU A 276 21.31 55.08 27.73
C GLU A 276 20.75 53.69 27.91
N HIS A 277 21.22 52.96 28.94
CA HIS A 277 20.76 51.61 29.23
C HIS A 277 19.38 51.61 29.81
N ILE A 278 18.49 50.87 29.18
CA ILE A 278 17.11 50.62 29.68
C ILE A 278 17.21 49.56 30.79
N LYS A 279 16.81 49.94 32.01
CA LYS A 279 16.81 49.08 33.19
C LYS A 279 15.50 48.31 33.33
#